data_22949d87e41e67b6070a7a4dd3312157
#
_entry.id   22949d87e41e67b6070a7a4dd3312157
#
_cell.length_a   1.000
_cell.length_b   1.000
_cell.length_c   1.000
_cell.angle_alpha   90.00
_cell.angle_beta   90.00
_cell.angle_gamma   90.00
#
_symmetry.space_group_name_H-M   'P 1'
#
loop_
_entity.id
_entity.type
_entity.pdbx_description
1 polymer ?
#
loop_
_entity_poly.entity_id
_entity_poly.type
_entity_poly.pdbx_seq_one_letter_code
_entity_poly.pdbx_strand_id
1 'polypeptide(L)'
;MSNQCPVVLVHGLLGFGPKELGPLNYWGAAFKVLSPLPRYEASVGPLSSAHDRACELAAQIKGARVDYGEEHARREGHKRFGFDFSGKGFVPHWSERCPVHLVGHSLGSPTIRCLQHLLANDYWGWGSNASWVVSITTISGVSNGSTLTYLFGADERTGLVKKASLTTLLLLAVEAYGYATGGVQDAIYNFDLNHWGFTRAAGETVGEYLVRVSRSRFLKGKDNACYSLTLQGAYADNAVWQTYPETYYL
;
A
#
# COMPACT_ATOMS: atom_id res chain seq x y z
N MET A 1 -18.42 -12.03 -25.38
CA MET A 1 -17.54 -10.86 -25.53
C MET A 1 -16.27 -11.16 -24.76
N SER A 2 -15.08 -11.02 -25.35
CA SER A 2 -13.82 -11.22 -24.63
C SER A 2 -13.71 -10.13 -23.56
N ASN A 3 -13.36 -10.52 -22.33
CA ASN A 3 -13.09 -9.58 -21.26
C ASN A 3 -11.86 -8.72 -21.62
N GLN A 4 -12.02 -7.42 -21.72
CA GLN A 4 -10.99 -6.45 -22.12
C GLN A 4 -10.63 -5.52 -20.94
N CYS A 5 -11.14 -5.81 -19.74
CA CYS A 5 -10.88 -4.98 -18.58
C CYS A 5 -9.39 -5.02 -18.20
N PRO A 6 -8.79 -3.86 -17.88
CA PRO A 6 -7.41 -3.79 -17.45
C PRO A 6 -7.12 -4.61 -16.19
N VAL A 7 -5.93 -5.19 -16.11
CA VAL A 7 -5.42 -5.90 -14.94
C VAL A 7 -4.41 -5.02 -14.22
N VAL A 8 -4.61 -4.80 -12.93
CA VAL A 8 -3.67 -4.05 -12.07
C VAL A 8 -3.06 -4.99 -11.03
N LEU A 9 -1.74 -5.09 -11.06
CA LEU A 9 -0.94 -5.95 -10.18
C LEU A 9 -0.40 -5.14 -9.01
N VAL A 10 -0.58 -5.65 -7.78
CA VAL A 10 -0.22 -4.97 -6.53
C VAL A 10 0.71 -5.84 -5.70
N HIS A 11 1.96 -5.40 -5.56
CA HIS A 11 3.01 -6.11 -4.84
C HIS A 11 2.75 -6.21 -3.33
N GLY A 12 3.52 -7.07 -2.65
CA GLY A 12 3.46 -7.29 -1.19
C GLY A 12 4.39 -6.39 -0.39
N LEU A 13 4.66 -6.83 0.85
CA LEU A 13 5.62 -6.20 1.76
C LEU A 13 7.01 -6.13 1.10
N LEU A 14 7.68 -4.99 1.24
CA LEU A 14 8.99 -4.71 0.62
C LEU A 14 9.02 -4.96 -0.91
N GLY A 15 7.86 -4.99 -1.55
CA GLY A 15 7.76 -5.06 -3.00
C GLY A 15 8.04 -3.72 -3.67
N PHE A 16 8.11 -3.71 -4.99
CA PHE A 16 8.51 -2.56 -5.78
C PHE A 16 7.80 -2.52 -7.13
N GLY A 17 7.73 -1.33 -7.70
CA GLY A 17 7.15 -1.08 -9.01
C GLY A 17 8.15 -1.26 -10.17
N PRO A 18 7.69 -1.10 -11.43
CA PRO A 18 8.46 -1.46 -12.62
C PRO A 18 9.68 -0.58 -12.90
N LYS A 19 9.84 0.55 -12.21
CA LYS A 19 10.96 1.49 -12.39
C LYS A 19 11.94 1.49 -11.22
N GLU A 20 11.70 0.64 -10.24
CA GLU A 20 12.51 0.51 -9.06
C GLU A 20 13.45 -0.70 -9.18
N LEU A 21 14.56 -0.70 -8.46
CA LEU A 21 15.56 -1.76 -8.45
C LEU A 21 16.11 -2.17 -9.85
N GLY A 22 16.14 -1.23 -10.78
CA GLY A 22 16.79 -1.41 -12.09
C GLY A 22 16.15 -2.51 -12.95
N PRO A 23 16.89 -3.58 -13.33
CA PRO A 23 16.36 -4.62 -14.23
C PRO A 23 15.48 -5.64 -13.53
N LEU A 24 15.33 -5.58 -12.21
CA LEU A 24 14.49 -6.51 -11.46
C LEU A 24 13.01 -6.22 -11.72
N ASN A 25 12.24 -7.26 -11.93
CA ASN A 25 10.80 -7.19 -12.10
C ASN A 25 10.14 -8.03 -11.01
N TYR A 26 9.30 -7.41 -10.19
CA TYR A 26 8.60 -8.09 -9.10
C TYR A 26 7.72 -9.25 -9.59
N TRP A 27 7.03 -9.04 -10.70
CA TRP A 27 6.09 -10.00 -11.27
C TRP A 27 6.72 -10.96 -12.27
N GLY A 28 7.94 -10.70 -12.72
CA GLY A 28 8.69 -11.56 -13.63
C GLY A 28 7.90 -11.94 -14.88
N ALA A 29 7.81 -13.24 -15.14
CA ALA A 29 7.06 -13.76 -16.31
C ALA A 29 5.54 -13.58 -16.17
N ALA A 30 4.99 -13.48 -14.97
CA ALA A 30 3.54 -13.36 -14.75
C ALA A 30 2.96 -12.13 -15.47
N PHE A 31 3.69 -11.01 -15.48
CA PHE A 31 3.27 -9.83 -16.22
C PHE A 31 3.13 -10.09 -17.72
N LYS A 32 3.99 -10.92 -18.31
CA LYS A 32 3.96 -11.24 -19.75
C LYS A 32 2.80 -12.16 -20.10
N VAL A 33 2.44 -13.09 -19.21
CA VAL A 33 1.36 -14.06 -19.43
C VAL A 33 -0.01 -13.38 -19.57
N LEU A 34 -0.19 -12.21 -18.98
CA LEU A 34 -1.42 -11.43 -19.09
C LEU A 34 -1.63 -10.76 -20.46
N SER A 35 -0.66 -10.87 -21.39
CA SER A 35 -0.83 -10.36 -22.78
C SER A 35 -1.92 -11.18 -23.51
N PRO A 36 -2.82 -10.56 -24.30
CA PRO A 36 -2.79 -9.14 -24.75
C PRO A 36 -3.58 -8.15 -23.87
N LEU A 37 -4.06 -8.52 -22.70
CA LEU A 37 -4.84 -7.61 -21.87
C LEU A 37 -4.05 -6.35 -21.50
N PRO A 38 -4.69 -5.17 -21.42
CA PRO A 38 -4.12 -4.00 -20.78
C PRO A 38 -3.74 -4.37 -19.34
N ARG A 39 -2.49 -4.11 -18.95
CA ARG A 39 -1.98 -4.51 -17.64
C ARG A 39 -1.02 -3.49 -17.09
N TYR A 40 -1.06 -3.29 -15.78
CA TYR A 40 -0.29 -2.29 -15.06
C TYR A 40 0.28 -2.88 -13.77
N GLU A 41 1.47 -2.47 -13.42
CA GLU A 41 2.10 -2.77 -12.14
C GLU A 41 2.05 -1.51 -11.28
N ALA A 42 1.38 -1.57 -10.13
CA ALA A 42 1.34 -0.47 -9.19
C ALA A 42 2.58 -0.47 -8.30
N SER A 43 3.09 0.73 -8.02
CA SER A 43 4.10 0.96 -6.99
C SER A 43 3.45 1.67 -5.82
N VAL A 44 3.25 0.97 -4.71
CA VAL A 44 2.60 1.50 -3.50
C VAL A 44 3.55 1.33 -2.31
N GLY A 45 3.36 2.10 -1.26
CA GLY A 45 4.25 2.11 -0.10
C GLY A 45 4.56 0.70 0.43
N PRO A 46 5.81 0.24 0.34
CA PRO A 46 6.17 -1.15 0.68
C PRO A 46 6.05 -1.45 2.18
N LEU A 47 5.97 -0.42 3.01
CA LEU A 47 5.83 -0.48 4.47
C LEU A 47 4.54 0.18 4.98
N SER A 48 3.77 0.81 4.10
CA SER A 48 2.51 1.48 4.43
C SER A 48 1.41 0.49 4.79
N SER A 49 0.41 0.95 5.50
CA SER A 49 -0.78 0.15 5.85
C SER A 49 -1.60 -0.25 4.62
N ALA A 50 -2.51 -1.19 4.78
CA ALA A 50 -3.45 -1.56 3.71
C ALA A 50 -4.28 -0.35 3.25
N HIS A 51 -4.65 0.57 4.17
CA HIS A 51 -5.38 1.79 3.85
C HIS A 51 -4.56 2.76 3.01
N ASP A 52 -3.35 3.13 3.44
CA ASP A 52 -2.51 4.08 2.71
C ASP A 52 -2.16 3.55 1.32
N ARG A 53 -1.79 2.28 1.24
CA ARG A 53 -1.54 1.59 -0.04
C ARG A 53 -2.76 1.58 -0.95
N ALA A 54 -3.97 1.42 -0.41
CA ALA A 54 -5.21 1.49 -1.18
C ALA A 54 -5.46 2.91 -1.75
N CYS A 55 -5.17 3.96 -0.98
CA CYS A 55 -5.25 5.34 -1.44
C CYS A 55 -4.23 5.64 -2.56
N GLU A 56 -2.99 5.16 -2.41
CA GLU A 56 -1.96 5.27 -3.44
C GLU A 56 -2.32 4.53 -4.72
N LEU A 57 -2.85 3.30 -4.58
CA LEU A 57 -3.33 2.50 -5.70
C LEU A 57 -4.49 3.16 -6.43
N ALA A 58 -5.47 3.70 -5.71
CA ALA A 58 -6.58 4.44 -6.28
C ALA A 58 -6.11 5.62 -7.13
N ALA A 59 -5.17 6.40 -6.59
CA ALA A 59 -4.60 7.56 -7.26
C ALA A 59 -3.83 7.18 -8.54
N GLN A 60 -3.08 6.08 -8.52
CA GLN A 60 -2.38 5.57 -9.70
C GLN A 60 -3.33 5.07 -10.77
N ILE A 61 -4.39 4.34 -10.39
CA ILE A 61 -5.39 3.87 -11.38
C ILE A 61 -6.11 5.04 -12.01
N LYS A 62 -6.63 5.96 -11.20
CA LYS A 62 -7.47 7.08 -11.66
C LYS A 62 -6.67 8.19 -12.35
N GLY A 63 -5.41 8.39 -11.97
CA GLY A 63 -4.62 9.56 -12.33
C GLY A 63 -5.03 10.77 -11.48
N ALA A 64 -4.96 10.64 -10.18
CA ALA A 64 -5.31 11.68 -9.21
C ALA A 64 -4.14 11.91 -8.24
N ARG A 65 -4.24 12.94 -7.41
CA ARG A 65 -3.37 13.09 -6.26
C ARG A 65 -3.79 12.11 -5.17
N VAL A 66 -2.82 11.45 -4.53
CA VAL A 66 -3.10 10.59 -3.39
C VAL A 66 -3.75 11.41 -2.27
N ASP A 67 -4.91 10.99 -1.82
CA ASP A 67 -5.64 11.55 -0.69
C ASP A 67 -5.95 10.43 0.30
N TYR A 68 -5.23 10.44 1.43
CA TYR A 68 -5.39 9.45 2.50
C TYR A 68 -6.65 9.71 3.35
N GLY A 69 -7.37 10.80 3.08
CA GLY A 69 -8.53 11.26 3.84
C GLY A 69 -8.14 12.14 5.03
N GLU A 70 -8.93 13.19 5.26
CA GLU A 70 -8.63 14.17 6.30
C GLU A 70 -8.71 13.58 7.72
N GLU A 71 -9.77 12.82 7.99
CA GLU A 71 -9.98 12.21 9.30
C GLU A 71 -8.91 11.14 9.59
N HIS A 72 -8.60 10.28 8.60
CA HIS A 72 -7.56 9.26 8.71
C HIS A 72 -6.20 9.91 9.00
N ALA A 73 -5.77 10.84 8.17
CA ALA A 73 -4.49 11.52 8.32
C ALA A 73 -4.35 12.25 9.67
N ARG A 74 -5.42 12.90 10.14
CA ARG A 74 -5.45 13.54 11.46
C ARG A 74 -5.37 12.52 12.61
N ARG A 75 -6.08 11.41 12.51
CA ARG A 75 -6.09 10.33 13.51
C ARG A 75 -4.72 9.66 13.62
N GLU A 76 -4.11 9.35 12.49
CA GLU A 76 -2.82 8.64 12.45
C GLU A 76 -1.62 9.60 12.62
N GLY A 77 -1.76 10.87 12.29
CA GLY A 77 -0.75 11.91 12.51
C GLY A 77 0.24 12.06 11.37
N HIS A 78 -0.22 11.91 10.14
CA HIS A 78 0.54 12.14 8.92
C HIS A 78 -0.16 13.15 7.99
N LYS A 79 0.45 13.50 6.86
CA LYS A 79 -0.13 14.41 5.87
C LYS A 79 -1.29 13.75 5.12
N ARG A 80 -2.35 14.52 4.83
CA ARG A 80 -3.50 14.06 4.05
C ARG A 80 -3.13 13.70 2.61
N PHE A 81 -2.24 14.46 1.98
CA PHE A 81 -1.93 14.30 0.56
C PHE A 81 -0.54 13.74 0.34
N GLY A 82 -0.46 12.75 -0.57
CA GLY A 82 0.76 12.15 -1.08
C GLY A 82 1.12 12.62 -2.50
N PHE A 83 1.68 11.70 -3.30
CA PHE A 83 2.08 11.95 -4.68
C PHE A 83 0.92 12.36 -5.58
N ASP A 84 1.25 13.14 -6.62
CA ASP A 84 0.30 13.55 -7.64
C ASP A 84 0.52 12.77 -8.93
N PHE A 85 -0.46 11.93 -9.28
CA PHE A 85 -0.52 11.16 -10.51
C PHE A 85 -1.44 11.78 -11.57
N SER A 86 -1.83 13.06 -11.41
CA SER A 86 -2.69 13.76 -12.38
C SER A 86 -2.13 13.66 -13.79
N GLY A 87 -2.96 13.20 -14.71
CA GLY A 87 -2.58 12.98 -16.12
C GLY A 87 -1.71 11.73 -16.37
N LYS A 88 -1.43 10.91 -15.35
CA LYS A 88 -0.61 9.69 -15.46
C LYS A 88 -1.35 8.42 -15.03
N GLY A 89 -2.68 8.48 -14.95
CA GLY A 89 -3.50 7.34 -14.50
C GLY A 89 -3.38 6.13 -15.42
N PHE A 90 -3.40 4.95 -14.85
CA PHE A 90 -3.46 3.70 -15.60
C PHE A 90 -4.76 3.58 -16.39
N VAL A 91 -5.88 3.98 -15.78
CA VAL A 91 -7.22 3.92 -16.33
C VAL A 91 -7.93 5.24 -16.01
N PRO A 92 -7.66 6.35 -16.76
CA PRO A 92 -8.21 7.67 -16.43
C PRO A 92 -9.74 7.73 -16.41
N HIS A 93 -10.40 6.86 -17.18
CA HIS A 93 -11.86 6.73 -17.25
C HIS A 93 -12.41 5.63 -16.32
N TRP A 94 -11.62 5.22 -15.29
CA TRP A 94 -12.01 4.20 -14.34
C TRP A 94 -13.39 4.49 -13.75
N SER A 95 -14.29 3.55 -13.94
CA SER A 95 -15.71 3.66 -13.60
C SER A 95 -16.37 2.30 -13.70
N GLU A 96 -17.64 2.19 -13.35
CA GLU A 96 -18.45 0.99 -13.56
C GLU A 96 -18.48 0.52 -15.05
N ARG A 97 -18.37 1.46 -16.01
CA ARG A 97 -18.30 1.14 -17.45
C ARG A 97 -16.90 0.78 -17.93
N CYS A 98 -15.89 1.08 -17.15
CA CYS A 98 -14.49 0.77 -17.42
C CYS A 98 -13.84 0.24 -16.14
N PRO A 99 -14.31 -0.92 -15.61
CA PRO A 99 -13.80 -1.47 -14.37
C PRO A 99 -12.46 -2.18 -14.56
N VAL A 100 -11.81 -2.57 -13.46
CA VAL A 100 -10.51 -3.24 -13.48
C VAL A 100 -10.54 -4.60 -12.79
N HIS A 101 -9.62 -5.48 -13.17
CA HIS A 101 -9.22 -6.64 -12.39
C HIS A 101 -8.08 -6.26 -11.45
N LEU A 102 -8.15 -6.66 -10.20
CA LEU A 102 -7.11 -6.43 -9.20
C LEU A 102 -6.44 -7.76 -8.83
N VAL A 103 -5.11 -7.81 -8.88
CA VAL A 103 -4.33 -8.97 -8.47
C VAL A 103 -3.36 -8.53 -7.38
N GLY A 104 -3.53 -9.05 -6.17
CA GLY A 104 -2.70 -8.74 -5.02
C GLY A 104 -1.84 -9.91 -4.58
N HIS A 105 -0.53 -9.69 -4.43
CA HIS A 105 0.37 -10.66 -3.83
C HIS A 105 0.64 -10.31 -2.36
N SER A 106 0.55 -11.30 -1.46
CA SER A 106 0.87 -11.12 -0.03
C SER A 106 0.09 -9.93 0.58
N LEU A 107 0.77 -8.88 1.09
CA LEU A 107 0.17 -7.62 1.58
C LEU A 107 -0.64 -6.88 0.49
N GLY A 108 -0.39 -7.14 -0.78
CA GLY A 108 -1.23 -6.62 -1.88
C GLY A 108 -2.68 -7.10 -1.79
N SER A 109 -2.93 -8.26 -1.19
CA SER A 109 -4.28 -8.82 -1.03
C SER A 109 -5.18 -7.97 -0.11
N PRO A 110 -4.80 -7.64 1.13
CA PRO A 110 -5.59 -6.71 1.93
C PRO A 110 -5.61 -5.30 1.32
N THR A 111 -4.56 -4.86 0.59
CA THR A 111 -4.56 -3.57 -0.11
C THR A 111 -5.71 -3.47 -1.11
N ILE A 112 -5.89 -4.46 -1.99
CA ILE A 112 -6.95 -4.43 -3.01
C ILE A 112 -8.36 -4.64 -2.41
N ARG A 113 -8.47 -5.37 -1.29
CA ARG A 113 -9.71 -5.48 -0.54
C ARG A 113 -10.10 -4.14 0.12
N CYS A 114 -9.14 -3.46 0.73
CA CYS A 114 -9.33 -2.12 1.27
C CYS A 114 -9.76 -1.14 0.17
N LEU A 115 -9.08 -1.16 -0.98
CA LEU A 115 -9.45 -0.31 -2.12
C LEU A 115 -10.91 -0.51 -2.52
N GLN A 116 -11.39 -1.75 -2.65
CA GLN A 116 -12.78 -2.02 -3.00
C GLN A 116 -13.74 -1.50 -1.92
N HIS A 117 -13.39 -1.65 -0.64
CA HIS A 117 -14.19 -1.10 0.45
C HIS A 117 -14.28 0.43 0.37
N LEU A 118 -13.18 1.12 0.10
CA LEU A 118 -13.16 2.58 -0.06
C LEU A 118 -13.98 3.04 -1.26
N LEU A 119 -13.89 2.32 -2.40
CA LEU A 119 -14.71 2.59 -3.59
C LEU A 119 -16.20 2.40 -3.32
N ALA A 120 -16.58 1.32 -2.62
CA ALA A 120 -17.98 1.03 -2.30
C ALA A 120 -18.61 2.10 -1.42
N ASN A 121 -17.81 2.83 -0.64
CA ASN A 121 -18.24 3.93 0.21
C ASN A 121 -17.99 5.32 -0.41
N ASP A 122 -17.63 5.37 -1.67
CA ASP A 122 -17.29 6.62 -2.40
C ASP A 122 -16.35 7.55 -1.62
N TYR A 123 -15.29 6.98 -1.04
CA TYR A 123 -14.38 7.62 -0.09
C TYR A 123 -13.83 8.97 -0.58
N TRP A 124 -13.59 9.10 -1.89
CA TRP A 124 -13.03 10.30 -2.51
C TRP A 124 -14.09 11.21 -3.16
N GLY A 125 -15.37 10.87 -3.12
CA GLY A 125 -16.43 11.64 -3.77
C GLY A 125 -16.36 11.56 -5.32
N TRP A 126 -15.89 10.44 -5.87
CA TRP A 126 -15.80 10.23 -7.32
C TRP A 126 -17.06 9.67 -7.94
N GLY A 127 -18.10 9.40 -7.14
CA GLY A 127 -19.28 8.64 -7.54
C GLY A 127 -18.94 7.16 -7.74
N SER A 128 -17.96 6.66 -6.99
CA SER A 128 -17.48 5.27 -7.10
C SER A 128 -18.39 4.29 -6.36
N ASN A 129 -18.28 3.03 -6.76
CA ASN A 129 -18.95 1.91 -6.10
C ASN A 129 -18.16 0.61 -6.28
N ALA A 130 -18.63 -0.49 -5.68
CA ALA A 130 -17.94 -1.79 -5.74
C ALA A 130 -17.77 -2.34 -7.16
N SER A 131 -18.70 -1.99 -8.09
CA SER A 131 -18.68 -2.47 -9.48
C SER A 131 -17.54 -1.88 -10.34
N TRP A 132 -16.75 -0.93 -9.79
CA TRP A 132 -15.52 -0.48 -10.43
C TRP A 132 -14.43 -1.57 -10.42
N VAL A 133 -14.66 -2.68 -9.70
CA VAL A 133 -13.78 -3.85 -9.60
C VAL A 133 -14.48 -5.09 -10.10
N VAL A 134 -14.00 -5.66 -11.20
CA VAL A 134 -14.55 -6.91 -11.78
C VAL A 134 -14.17 -8.13 -10.95
N SER A 135 -12.88 -8.21 -10.58
CA SER A 135 -12.38 -9.32 -9.77
C SER A 135 -11.26 -8.90 -8.84
N ILE A 136 -11.17 -9.61 -7.75
CA ILE A 136 -10.08 -9.59 -6.78
C ILE A 136 -9.45 -10.98 -6.78
N THR A 137 -8.20 -11.05 -7.25
CA THR A 137 -7.38 -12.27 -7.22
C THR A 137 -6.28 -12.12 -6.19
N THR A 138 -6.14 -13.09 -5.29
CA THR A 138 -5.13 -13.06 -4.24
C THR A 138 -4.10 -14.17 -4.45
N ILE A 139 -2.82 -13.80 -4.50
CA ILE A 139 -1.70 -14.74 -4.62
C ILE A 139 -0.98 -14.76 -3.28
N SER A 140 -0.95 -15.91 -2.61
CA SER A 140 -0.39 -16.04 -1.26
C SER A 140 -0.91 -14.96 -0.30
N GLY A 141 -2.22 -14.69 -0.38
CA GLY A 141 -2.87 -13.59 0.32
C GLY A 141 -2.91 -13.79 1.83
N VAL A 142 -2.70 -12.70 2.57
CA VAL A 142 -2.70 -12.67 4.04
C VAL A 142 -4.03 -12.17 4.59
N SER A 143 -5.14 -12.64 4.03
CA SER A 143 -6.50 -12.16 4.35
C SER A 143 -6.88 -12.31 5.83
N ASN A 144 -6.28 -13.26 6.55
CA ASN A 144 -6.45 -13.46 7.99
C ASN A 144 -5.19 -13.14 8.78
N GLY A 145 -4.27 -12.37 8.19
CA GLY A 145 -2.99 -12.06 8.79
C GLY A 145 -1.96 -13.19 8.69
N SER A 146 -0.82 -13.00 9.34
CA SER A 146 0.28 -13.96 9.39
C SER A 146 0.88 -14.03 10.78
N THR A 147 1.00 -15.22 11.35
CA THR A 147 1.67 -15.47 12.64
C THR A 147 3.16 -15.16 12.59
N LEU A 148 3.75 -15.08 11.38
CA LEU A 148 5.15 -14.71 11.19
C LEU A 148 5.46 -13.30 11.74
N THR A 149 4.47 -12.41 11.78
CA THR A 149 4.60 -11.06 12.36
C THR A 149 5.01 -11.09 13.83
N TYR A 150 4.54 -12.07 14.59
CA TYR A 150 4.90 -12.23 16.00
C TYR A 150 6.34 -12.68 16.20
N LEU A 151 6.85 -13.52 15.29
CA LEU A 151 8.26 -13.91 15.26
C LEU A 151 9.16 -12.70 14.99
N PHE A 152 8.72 -11.76 14.17
CA PHE A 152 9.44 -10.52 13.88
C PHE A 152 9.20 -9.40 14.91
N GLY A 153 8.38 -9.65 15.93
CA GLY A 153 8.26 -8.78 17.09
C GLY A 153 6.97 -7.97 17.19
N ALA A 154 5.90 -8.39 16.53
CA ALA A 154 4.58 -7.91 16.88
C ALA A 154 4.13 -8.50 18.24
N ASP A 155 3.36 -7.74 18.98
CA ASP A 155 2.76 -8.21 20.24
C ASP A 155 1.54 -9.08 19.95
N GLU A 156 1.47 -10.28 20.51
CA GLU A 156 0.42 -11.25 20.23
C GLU A 156 -0.99 -10.81 20.66
N ARG A 157 -1.10 -9.89 21.63
CA ARG A 157 -2.40 -9.39 22.09
C ARG A 157 -2.86 -8.17 21.33
N THR A 158 -1.94 -7.27 21.01
CA THR A 158 -2.26 -5.95 20.48
C THR A 158 -1.98 -5.81 19.00
N GLY A 159 -1.15 -6.68 18.42
CA GLY A 159 -0.62 -6.57 17.06
C GLY A 159 0.41 -5.45 16.87
N LEU A 160 0.67 -4.64 17.91
CA LEU A 160 1.61 -3.52 17.79
C LEU A 160 3.06 -4.00 17.80
N VAL A 161 3.92 -3.26 17.11
CA VAL A 161 5.36 -3.56 17.07
C VAL A 161 5.99 -3.32 18.45
N LYS A 162 6.65 -4.33 18.99
CA LYS A 162 7.38 -4.23 20.28
C LYS A 162 8.61 -3.34 20.13
N LYS A 163 8.89 -2.54 21.14
CA LYS A 163 10.16 -1.80 21.23
C LYS A 163 11.33 -2.79 21.19
N ALA A 164 12.40 -2.44 20.50
CA ALA A 164 13.60 -3.26 20.33
C ALA A 164 13.34 -4.63 19.66
N SER A 165 12.35 -4.73 18.78
CA SER A 165 12.12 -5.90 17.94
C SER A 165 12.95 -5.86 16.66
N LEU A 166 13.06 -7.02 15.98
CA LEU A 166 13.69 -7.09 14.65
C LEU A 166 13.00 -6.15 13.64
N THR A 167 11.68 -6.05 13.71
CA THR A 167 10.89 -5.10 12.88
C THR A 167 11.31 -3.66 13.15
N THR A 168 11.44 -3.26 14.43
CA THR A 168 11.90 -1.90 14.78
C THR A 168 13.31 -1.63 14.26
N LEU A 169 14.21 -2.61 14.37
CA LEU A 169 15.59 -2.50 13.87
C LEU A 169 15.62 -2.38 12.35
N LEU A 170 14.80 -3.17 11.63
CA LEU A 170 14.69 -3.10 10.18
C LEU A 170 14.15 -1.74 9.73
N LEU A 171 13.09 -1.24 10.35
CA LEU A 171 12.52 0.07 10.03
C LEU A 171 13.53 1.20 10.28
N LEU A 172 14.27 1.16 11.40
CA LEU A 172 15.33 2.14 11.66
C LEU A 172 16.50 2.03 10.67
N ALA A 173 16.85 0.82 10.23
CA ALA A 173 17.90 0.62 9.22
C ALA A 173 17.46 1.17 7.85
N VAL A 174 16.21 0.96 7.45
CA VAL A 174 15.60 1.53 6.25
C VAL A 174 15.67 3.06 6.29
N GLU A 175 15.31 3.64 7.41
CA GLU A 175 15.35 5.10 7.61
C GLU A 175 16.77 5.66 7.61
N ALA A 176 17.72 4.95 8.24
CA ALA A 176 19.14 5.33 8.22
C ALA A 176 19.72 5.28 6.79
N TYR A 177 19.31 4.31 6.00
CA TYR A 177 19.65 4.23 4.58
C TYR A 177 19.11 5.45 3.82
N GLY A 178 17.85 5.81 4.07
CA GLY A 178 17.21 7.01 3.54
C GLY A 178 17.97 8.29 3.85
N TYR A 179 18.43 8.40 5.08
CA TYR A 179 19.26 9.51 5.50
C TYR A 179 20.61 9.57 4.75
N ALA A 180 21.31 8.42 4.65
CA ALA A 180 22.64 8.34 4.07
C ALA A 180 22.67 8.65 2.56
N THR A 181 21.60 8.28 1.85
CA THR A 181 21.53 8.44 0.38
C THR A 181 21.06 9.82 -0.07
N GLY A 182 20.62 10.69 0.87
CA GLY A 182 20.33 12.10 0.60
C GLY A 182 19.31 12.38 -0.51
N GLY A 183 18.34 11.49 -0.73
CA GLY A 183 17.34 11.59 -1.80
C GLY A 183 17.71 10.84 -3.10
N VAL A 184 18.94 10.30 -3.22
CA VAL A 184 19.31 9.39 -4.33
C VAL A 184 18.57 8.05 -4.21
N GLN A 185 18.03 7.73 -3.04
CA GLN A 185 17.24 6.51 -2.82
C GLN A 185 15.99 6.47 -3.69
N ASP A 186 15.35 7.61 -4.01
CA ASP A 186 14.19 7.63 -4.90
C ASP A 186 14.50 7.11 -6.31
N ALA A 187 15.80 7.07 -6.67
CA ALA A 187 16.26 6.51 -7.93
C ALA A 187 16.51 4.98 -7.87
N ILE A 188 16.66 4.41 -6.67
CA ILE A 188 16.94 2.98 -6.47
C ILE A 188 15.75 2.26 -5.89
N TYR A 189 15.22 2.72 -4.74
CA TYR A 189 14.08 2.14 -4.07
C TYR A 189 13.39 3.20 -3.20
N ASN A 190 12.09 3.40 -3.42
CA ASN A 190 11.30 4.38 -2.68
C ASN A 190 10.42 3.69 -1.63
N PHE A 191 10.54 4.09 -0.36
CA PHE A 191 9.69 3.58 0.72
C PHE A 191 8.33 4.27 0.83
N ASP A 192 8.10 5.33 0.05
CA ASP A 192 6.85 6.11 -0.01
C ASP A 192 6.33 6.60 1.36
N LEU A 193 7.26 6.94 2.28
CA LEU A 193 6.92 7.42 3.62
C LEU A 193 6.95 8.95 3.76
N ASN A 194 6.90 9.68 2.65
CA ASN A 194 6.96 11.14 2.63
C ASN A 194 5.77 11.80 3.35
N HIS A 195 4.60 11.19 3.33
CA HIS A 195 3.43 11.67 4.05
C HIS A 195 3.60 11.59 5.57
N TRP A 196 4.42 10.68 6.08
CA TRP A 196 4.82 10.59 7.48
C TRP A 196 5.88 11.60 7.89
N GLY A 197 6.39 12.41 6.94
CA GLY A 197 7.46 13.37 7.20
C GLY A 197 8.84 12.73 7.37
N PHE A 198 9.04 11.52 6.85
CA PHE A 198 10.32 10.81 6.91
C PHE A 198 11.29 11.27 5.82
N THR A 199 11.27 12.57 5.56
CA THR A 199 12.25 13.26 4.74
C THR A 199 13.19 14.02 5.66
N ARG A 200 14.49 13.93 5.45
CA ARG A 200 15.49 14.66 6.22
C ARG A 200 15.27 16.17 6.11
N ALA A 201 15.23 16.87 7.25
CA ALA A 201 15.19 18.32 7.25
C ALA A 201 16.58 18.92 6.94
N ALA A 202 16.61 20.12 6.38
CA ALA A 202 17.87 20.82 6.12
C ALA A 202 18.62 21.05 7.44
N GLY A 203 19.89 20.58 7.51
CA GLY A 203 20.73 20.71 8.70
C GLY A 203 20.47 19.67 9.81
N GLU A 204 19.46 18.80 9.66
CA GLU A 204 19.16 17.75 10.65
C GLU A 204 20.28 16.72 10.71
N THR A 205 20.75 16.40 11.90
CA THR A 205 21.75 15.32 12.12
C THR A 205 21.07 13.95 12.09
N VAL A 206 21.86 12.88 11.87
CA VAL A 206 21.35 11.49 11.92
C VAL A 206 20.66 11.20 13.23
N GLY A 207 21.24 11.64 14.34
CA GLY A 207 20.69 11.40 15.67
C GLY A 207 19.32 12.07 15.86
N GLU A 208 19.18 13.32 15.47
CA GLU A 208 17.90 14.05 15.53
C GLU A 208 16.84 13.40 14.65
N TYR A 209 17.21 13.03 13.42
CA TYR A 209 16.34 12.32 12.48
C TYR A 209 15.82 10.99 13.07
N LEU A 210 16.73 10.14 13.54
CA LEU A 210 16.36 8.84 14.13
C LEU A 210 15.49 8.98 15.39
N VAL A 211 15.78 10.00 16.23
CA VAL A 211 14.94 10.31 17.40
C VAL A 211 13.54 10.74 16.96
N ARG A 212 13.43 11.59 15.94
CA ARG A 212 12.14 12.04 15.39
C ARG A 212 11.33 10.88 14.82
N VAL A 213 11.95 10.05 13.98
CA VAL A 213 11.31 8.88 13.37
C VAL A 213 10.89 7.85 14.44
N SER A 214 11.76 7.55 15.42
CA SER A 214 11.45 6.61 16.48
C SER A 214 10.28 7.04 17.40
N ARG A 215 9.96 8.32 17.40
CA ARG A 215 8.81 8.88 18.14
C ARG A 215 7.53 8.93 17.32
N SER A 216 7.60 8.68 16.02
CA SER A 216 6.43 8.75 15.13
C SER A 216 5.33 7.76 15.53
N ARG A 217 4.11 8.09 15.16
CA ARG A 217 2.98 7.17 15.30
C ARG A 217 3.07 6.01 14.31
N PHE A 218 3.77 6.16 13.21
CA PHE A 218 4.02 5.08 12.26
C PHE A 218 4.60 3.82 12.94
N LEU A 219 5.63 3.98 13.77
CA LEU A 219 6.25 2.85 14.47
C LEU A 219 5.42 2.34 15.67
N LYS A 220 4.60 3.18 16.27
CA LYS A 220 3.86 2.87 17.50
C LYS A 220 2.39 2.60 17.28
N GLY A 221 1.87 2.98 16.12
CA GLY A 221 0.45 2.92 15.77
C GLY A 221 0.10 1.67 14.97
N LYS A 222 -1.07 1.73 14.39
CA LYS A 222 -1.66 0.66 13.59
C LYS A 222 -1.56 0.90 12.09
N ASP A 223 -1.16 2.09 11.69
CA ASP A 223 -1.15 2.50 10.29
C ASP A 223 0.20 2.23 9.62
N ASN A 224 0.52 0.94 9.54
CA ASN A 224 1.72 0.42 8.90
C ASN A 224 1.53 -1.03 8.46
N ALA A 225 2.39 -1.51 7.57
CA ALA A 225 2.36 -2.86 7.04
C ALA A 225 2.43 -3.95 8.12
N CYS A 226 3.20 -3.70 9.19
CA CYS A 226 3.38 -4.69 10.25
C CYS A 226 2.06 -4.99 10.97
N TYR A 227 1.29 -3.96 11.30
CA TYR A 227 -0.02 -4.14 11.91
C TYR A 227 -1.03 -4.77 10.94
N SER A 228 -1.09 -4.29 9.69
CA SER A 228 -1.98 -4.85 8.66
C SER A 228 -1.75 -6.34 8.42
N LEU A 229 -0.53 -6.83 8.67
CA LEU A 229 -0.18 -8.24 8.52
C LEU A 229 -0.45 -9.09 9.77
N THR A 230 -0.79 -8.49 10.93
CA THR A 230 -1.11 -9.27 12.13
C THR A 230 -2.52 -9.86 12.09
N LEU A 231 -2.79 -10.85 12.93
CA LEU A 231 -4.15 -11.39 13.08
C LEU A 231 -5.10 -10.30 13.59
N GLN A 232 -4.67 -9.44 14.51
CA GLN A 232 -5.46 -8.35 15.05
C GLN A 232 -5.85 -7.34 13.98
N GLY A 233 -4.90 -6.94 13.12
CA GLY A 233 -5.15 -6.04 11.99
C GLY A 233 -6.13 -6.67 10.99
N ALA A 234 -5.83 -7.89 10.55
CA ALA A 234 -6.66 -8.59 9.58
C ALA A 234 -8.09 -8.85 10.09
N TYR A 235 -8.28 -9.19 11.36
CA TYR A 235 -9.64 -9.36 11.93
C TYR A 235 -10.39 -8.04 12.05
N ALA A 236 -9.70 -6.95 12.41
CA ALA A 236 -10.32 -5.63 12.44
C ALA A 236 -10.79 -5.22 11.03
N ASP A 237 -9.98 -5.44 10.01
CA ASP A 237 -10.29 -5.17 8.61
C ASP A 237 -11.45 -6.04 8.11
N ASN A 238 -11.41 -7.35 8.36
CA ASN A 238 -12.44 -8.30 7.96
C ASN A 238 -13.79 -8.06 8.64
N ALA A 239 -13.81 -7.41 9.81
CA ALA A 239 -15.06 -7.01 10.45
C ALA A 239 -15.78 -5.87 9.72
N VAL A 240 -15.07 -5.13 8.86
CA VAL A 240 -15.58 -3.96 8.14
C VAL A 240 -15.72 -4.21 6.65
N TRP A 241 -14.73 -4.89 6.03
CA TRP A 241 -14.72 -5.11 4.58
C TRP A 241 -15.68 -6.24 4.19
N GLN A 242 -16.54 -5.92 3.23
CA GLN A 242 -17.54 -6.85 2.70
C GLN A 242 -17.07 -7.47 1.37
N THR A 243 -17.74 -8.54 0.96
CA THR A 243 -17.73 -9.06 -0.41
C THR A 243 -18.95 -8.54 -1.14
N TYR A 244 -18.82 -8.32 -2.44
CA TYR A 244 -19.86 -7.75 -3.29
C TYR A 244 -20.25 -8.76 -4.37
N PRO A 245 -21.56 -8.99 -4.61
CA PRO A 245 -22.04 -10.04 -5.52
C PRO A 245 -21.61 -9.83 -6.98
N GLU A 246 -21.29 -8.58 -7.36
CA GLU A 246 -20.85 -8.24 -8.72
C GLU A 246 -19.38 -8.53 -8.97
N THR A 247 -18.60 -8.88 -7.93
CA THR A 247 -17.16 -9.06 -8.00
C THR A 247 -16.78 -10.53 -7.84
N TYR A 248 -15.91 -11.04 -8.70
CA TYR A 248 -15.33 -12.37 -8.56
C TYR A 248 -14.14 -12.34 -7.59
N TYR A 249 -14.13 -13.25 -6.61
CA TYR A 249 -13.04 -13.41 -5.63
C TYR A 249 -12.34 -14.75 -5.86
N LEU A 250 -11.00 -14.70 -6.10
CA LEU A 250 -10.15 -15.82 -6.47
C LEU A 250 -8.90 -15.92 -5.59
#